data_a3ac70f0c5c60e63394eb13a75ff0363
#
_entry.id   a3ac70f0c5c60e63394eb13a75ff0363
#
_cell.length_a   1.000
_cell.length_b   1.000
_cell.length_c   1.000
_cell.angle_alpha   90.00
_cell.angle_beta   90.00
_cell.angle_gamma   90.00
#
_symmetry.space_group_name_H-M   'P 1'
#
loop_
_entity.id
_entity.type
_entity.pdbx_description
1 polymer ?
#
loop_
_entity_poly.entity_id
_entity_poly.type
_entity_poly.pdbx_seq_one_letter_code
_entity_poly.pdbx_strand_id
1 'polypeptide(L)'
;MTRPPLSTILAPVDTTADARAAGAPVSLLVSALGIAQIVSWGTLFYAIGVLGRAMQRDLGLTSLFVFGSFTVGLLVSGVLAPMAGRLVDARGGRVVLSAGSVLGALAMAILAAAPNAAVMVAGWLVAGAAMAACLYDPAFATLSQHAGERYRWSVTALTLWGGFASTAFWPLSQLLMEAFGWRATFAIYAAMNALLCLPIHLLLVPRRPRGGEAAVPREREEIPARRDPRLKWINAALAIATFIFGVVAVHMIGLLTAAGLTEAQAVALSMLVGPMQVAGRVVEMAFARRVHAVAVGYVSFVLMLAALALLAGVHGMGLVAVAFVVAYGCGNGLLTVVRGTAPAELFGREGLGALLGHLSRFASYAKALAPAAWSALLAVGLARHAAIGVLLAIGVGATASYWRAVRR
;
A
#
# COMPACT_ATOMS: atom_id res chain seq x y z
N MET A 1 3.63 27.83 56.62
CA MET A 1 3.04 26.95 55.58
C MET A 1 1.52 26.94 55.80
N THR A 2 0.81 27.78 55.09
CA THR A 2 -0.67 27.90 55.15
C THR A 2 -1.30 26.93 54.16
N ARG A 3 -2.19 26.06 54.63
CA ARG A 3 -2.96 25.15 53.77
C ARG A 3 -3.92 25.96 52.89
N PRO A 4 -4.07 25.63 51.60
CA PRO A 4 -5.04 26.30 50.75
C PRO A 4 -6.49 25.98 51.23
N PRO A 5 -7.43 26.89 51.01
CA PRO A 5 -8.79 26.71 51.45
C PRO A 5 -9.51 25.61 50.67
N LEU A 6 -10.35 24.82 51.34
CA LEU A 6 -11.12 23.68 50.82
C LEU A 6 -12.06 24.03 49.66
N SER A 7 -12.37 25.30 49.43
CA SER A 7 -13.17 25.78 48.28
C SER A 7 -12.48 25.62 46.93
N THR A 8 -11.16 25.46 46.88
CA THR A 8 -10.40 25.27 45.64
C THR A 8 -10.38 23.79 45.18
N ILE A 9 -10.80 22.85 46.04
CA ILE A 9 -10.80 21.41 45.78
C ILE A 9 -12.15 20.94 45.19
N LEU A 10 -13.19 21.76 45.28
CA LEU A 10 -14.57 21.42 44.85
C LEU A 10 -15.06 22.25 43.66
N ALA A 11 -14.19 22.86 42.88
CA ALA A 11 -14.61 23.45 41.60
C ALA A 11 -15.13 22.31 40.69
N PRO A 12 -16.37 22.37 40.18
CA PRO A 12 -16.85 21.37 39.26
C PRO A 12 -15.93 21.35 38.03
N VAL A 13 -15.34 20.21 37.75
CA VAL A 13 -14.60 19.97 36.47
C VAL A 13 -15.60 20.21 35.38
N ASP A 14 -15.35 21.21 34.55
CA ASP A 14 -16.21 21.55 33.42
C ASP A 14 -16.08 20.45 32.35
N THR A 15 -16.89 19.40 32.52
CA THR A 15 -16.95 18.24 31.62
C THR A 15 -17.40 18.60 30.20
N THR A 16 -17.93 19.83 30.01
CA THR A 16 -18.40 20.30 28.71
C THR A 16 -17.26 20.85 27.84
N ALA A 17 -16.15 21.32 28.43
CA ALA A 17 -14.97 21.77 27.74
C ALA A 17 -14.17 20.56 27.18
N ASP A 18 -14.08 19.46 27.96
CA ASP A 18 -13.42 18.23 27.53
C ASP A 18 -14.19 17.49 26.41
N ALA A 19 -15.53 17.60 26.40
CA ALA A 19 -16.35 16.98 25.34
C ALA A 19 -16.19 17.67 23.98
N ARG A 20 -15.80 18.95 23.94
CA ARG A 20 -15.51 19.69 22.69
C ARG A 20 -14.09 19.49 22.17
N ALA A 21 -13.18 19.00 23.01
CA ALA A 21 -11.83 18.60 22.64
C ALA A 21 -11.75 17.12 22.14
N ALA A 22 -12.84 16.36 22.28
CA ALA A 22 -12.93 15.01 21.73
C ALA A 22 -12.95 15.08 20.20
N GLY A 23 -11.77 14.94 19.56
CA GLY A 23 -11.64 14.79 18.11
C GLY A 23 -12.53 13.64 17.62
N ALA A 24 -12.90 13.69 16.33
CA ALA A 24 -13.72 12.65 15.72
C ALA A 24 -13.22 11.24 16.10
N PRO A 25 -14.13 10.28 16.40
CA PRO A 25 -13.72 8.96 16.86
C PRO A 25 -12.79 8.31 15.83
N VAL A 26 -11.73 7.63 16.30
CA VAL A 26 -10.72 6.98 15.45
C VAL A 26 -11.37 6.08 14.39
N SER A 27 -12.48 5.44 14.70
CA SER A 27 -13.26 4.63 13.77
C SER A 27 -13.79 5.45 12.58
N LEU A 28 -14.26 6.68 12.82
CA LEU A 28 -14.72 7.57 11.74
C LEU A 28 -13.54 7.96 10.81
N LEU A 29 -12.39 8.30 11.40
CA LEU A 29 -11.18 8.61 10.61
C LEU A 29 -10.76 7.40 9.77
N VAL A 30 -10.75 6.19 10.36
CA VAL A 30 -10.38 4.95 9.64
C VAL A 30 -11.36 4.67 8.52
N SER A 31 -12.67 4.81 8.73
CA SER A 31 -13.68 4.59 7.68
C SER A 31 -13.59 5.63 6.57
N ALA A 32 -13.40 6.90 6.92
CA ALA A 32 -13.21 7.99 5.96
C ALA A 32 -11.98 7.75 5.08
N LEU A 33 -10.83 7.47 5.71
CA LEU A 33 -9.62 7.10 4.98
C LEU A 33 -9.81 5.81 4.18
N GLY A 34 -10.56 4.84 4.70
CA GLY A 34 -10.88 3.58 4.05
C GLY A 34 -11.59 3.77 2.71
N ILE A 35 -12.64 4.59 2.70
CA ILE A 35 -13.36 4.95 1.47
C ILE A 35 -12.41 5.63 0.47
N ALA A 36 -11.63 6.61 0.94
CA ALA A 36 -10.65 7.29 0.10
C ALA A 36 -9.59 6.31 -0.45
N GLN A 37 -9.14 5.32 0.34
CA GLN A 37 -8.20 4.29 -0.12
C GLN A 37 -8.80 3.40 -1.20
N ILE A 38 -10.07 2.97 -1.09
CA ILE A 38 -10.75 2.20 -2.15
C ILE A 38 -10.70 2.97 -3.46
N VAL A 39 -11.08 4.25 -3.44
CA VAL A 39 -11.11 5.09 -4.64
C VAL A 39 -9.69 5.35 -5.16
N SER A 40 -8.76 5.74 -4.30
CA SER A 40 -7.39 6.07 -4.73
C SER A 40 -6.65 4.85 -5.30
N TRP A 41 -6.74 3.66 -4.68
CA TRP A 41 -6.19 2.43 -5.26
C TRP A 41 -6.89 2.04 -6.55
N GLY A 42 -8.22 2.17 -6.60
CA GLY A 42 -9.02 1.85 -7.77
C GLY A 42 -8.63 2.68 -8.98
N THR A 43 -8.62 3.99 -8.82
CA THR A 43 -8.40 4.95 -9.91
C THR A 43 -6.93 5.09 -10.31
N LEU A 44 -6.01 5.14 -9.33
CA LEU A 44 -4.60 5.41 -9.59
C LEU A 44 -3.79 4.13 -9.90
N PHE A 45 -4.19 2.97 -9.35
CA PHE A 45 -3.39 1.76 -9.47
C PHE A 45 -4.08 0.67 -10.29
N TYR A 46 -5.35 0.35 -10.01
CA TYR A 46 -6.02 -0.78 -10.66
C TYR A 46 -6.59 -0.45 -12.05
N ALA A 47 -6.88 0.81 -12.34
CA ALA A 47 -7.47 1.26 -13.60
C ALA A 47 -6.70 0.79 -14.84
N ILE A 48 -5.36 0.82 -14.81
CA ILE A 48 -4.52 0.44 -15.96
C ILE A 48 -4.74 -1.01 -16.40
N GLY A 49 -5.05 -1.90 -15.46
CA GLY A 49 -5.29 -3.32 -15.74
C GLY A 49 -6.48 -3.54 -16.68
N VAL A 50 -7.48 -2.68 -16.62
CA VAL A 50 -8.69 -2.75 -17.45
C VAL A 50 -8.58 -1.83 -18.66
N LEU A 51 -8.19 -0.56 -18.44
CA LEU A 51 -8.21 0.48 -19.48
C LEU A 51 -6.99 0.43 -20.41
N GLY A 52 -5.89 -0.18 -19.99
CA GLY A 52 -4.63 -0.16 -20.72
C GLY A 52 -4.72 -0.72 -22.13
N ARG A 53 -5.49 -1.78 -22.36
CA ARG A 53 -5.70 -2.35 -23.71
C ARG A 53 -6.50 -1.42 -24.63
N ALA A 54 -7.46 -0.68 -24.09
CA ALA A 54 -8.21 0.30 -24.85
C ALA A 54 -7.34 1.50 -25.23
N MET A 55 -6.53 2.00 -24.28
CA MET A 55 -5.53 3.04 -24.55
C MET A 55 -4.51 2.61 -25.61
N GLN A 56 -4.03 1.37 -25.54
CA GLN A 56 -3.09 0.82 -26.50
C GLN A 56 -3.65 0.87 -27.93
N ARG A 57 -4.88 0.41 -28.14
CA ARG A 57 -5.53 0.39 -29.46
C ARG A 57 -5.82 1.78 -30.00
N ASP A 58 -6.32 2.66 -29.15
CA ASP A 58 -6.76 3.99 -29.55
C ASP A 58 -5.59 4.94 -29.85
N LEU A 59 -4.49 4.84 -29.10
CA LEU A 59 -3.29 5.66 -29.29
C LEU A 59 -2.26 5.01 -30.23
N GLY A 60 -2.53 3.81 -30.76
CA GLY A 60 -1.59 3.10 -31.64
C GLY A 60 -0.26 2.71 -30.97
N LEU A 61 -0.26 2.48 -29.66
CA LEU A 61 0.94 2.23 -28.87
C LEU A 61 1.15 0.73 -28.62
N THR A 62 2.40 0.34 -28.32
CA THR A 62 2.68 -1.02 -27.88
C THR A 62 2.25 -1.25 -26.43
N SER A 63 1.94 -2.50 -26.09
CA SER A 63 1.64 -2.88 -24.70
C SER A 63 2.78 -2.51 -23.75
N LEU A 64 4.03 -2.74 -24.18
CA LEU A 64 5.22 -2.37 -23.42
C LEU A 64 5.26 -0.87 -23.11
N PHE A 65 4.88 -0.01 -24.05
CA PHE A 65 4.89 1.44 -23.85
C PHE A 65 3.79 1.86 -22.86
N VAL A 66 2.56 1.35 -23.02
CA VAL A 66 1.43 1.73 -22.15
C VAL A 66 1.67 1.28 -20.70
N PHE A 67 2.02 0.02 -20.48
CA PHE A 67 2.30 -0.48 -19.12
C PHE A 67 3.64 0.01 -18.57
N GLY A 68 4.62 0.26 -19.47
CA GLY A 68 5.89 0.90 -19.10
C GLY A 68 5.71 2.32 -18.58
N SER A 69 4.81 3.11 -19.16
CA SER A 69 4.51 4.47 -18.66
C SER A 69 3.91 4.45 -17.26
N PHE A 70 3.03 3.49 -16.96
CA PHE A 70 2.55 3.25 -15.59
C PHE A 70 3.69 2.85 -14.63
N THR A 71 4.62 2.00 -15.11
CA THR A 71 5.82 1.62 -14.33
C THR A 71 6.67 2.85 -13.97
N VAL A 72 6.83 3.80 -14.91
CA VAL A 72 7.51 5.08 -14.64
C VAL A 72 6.76 5.86 -13.55
N GLY A 73 5.42 5.89 -13.58
CA GLY A 73 4.60 6.47 -12.51
C GLY A 73 4.89 5.84 -11.15
N LEU A 74 5.02 4.50 -11.06
CA LEU A 74 5.40 3.81 -9.82
C LEU A 74 6.82 4.19 -9.35
N LEU A 75 7.76 4.39 -10.26
CA LEU A 75 9.10 4.85 -9.92
C LEU A 75 9.08 6.28 -9.35
N VAL A 76 8.29 7.18 -9.96
CA VAL A 76 8.06 8.53 -9.44
C VAL A 76 7.44 8.48 -8.03
N SER A 77 6.45 7.61 -7.81
CA SER A 77 5.89 7.39 -6.48
C SER A 77 6.97 7.01 -5.46
N GLY A 78 7.87 6.10 -5.83
CA GLY A 78 9.01 5.73 -4.97
C GLY A 78 9.96 6.89 -4.70
N VAL A 79 10.29 7.70 -5.71
CA VAL A 79 11.16 8.89 -5.53
C VAL A 79 10.55 9.89 -4.56
N LEU A 80 9.24 10.14 -4.67
CA LEU A 80 8.53 11.15 -3.90
C LEU A 80 8.05 10.67 -2.53
N ALA A 81 7.97 9.36 -2.29
CA ALA A 81 7.49 8.79 -1.03
C ALA A 81 8.19 9.35 0.23
N PRO A 82 9.54 9.52 0.27
CA PRO A 82 10.19 10.10 1.46
C PRO A 82 9.84 11.58 1.68
N MET A 83 9.59 12.33 0.60
CA MET A 83 9.14 13.72 0.70
C MET A 83 7.71 13.78 1.24
N ALA A 84 6.81 12.97 0.70
CA ALA A 84 5.43 12.88 1.18
C ALA A 84 5.37 12.51 2.66
N GLY A 85 6.17 11.52 3.10
CA GLY A 85 6.25 11.11 4.50
C GLY A 85 6.72 12.23 5.43
N ARG A 86 7.80 12.93 5.07
CA ARG A 86 8.27 14.12 5.83
C ARG A 86 7.23 15.23 5.89
N LEU A 87 6.50 15.44 4.80
CA LEU A 87 5.43 16.45 4.79
C LEU A 87 4.26 16.06 5.71
N VAL A 88 3.93 14.76 5.83
CA VAL A 88 2.93 14.30 6.81
C VAL A 88 3.42 14.60 8.22
N ASP A 89 4.69 14.31 8.53
CA ASP A 89 5.25 14.58 9.85
C ASP A 89 5.28 16.09 10.15
N ALA A 90 5.62 16.93 9.17
CA ALA A 90 5.76 18.38 9.34
C ALA A 90 4.40 19.11 9.33
N ARG A 91 3.53 18.84 8.36
CA ARG A 91 2.30 19.59 8.08
C ARG A 91 1.01 18.85 8.44
N GLY A 92 1.11 17.58 8.82
CA GLY A 92 -0.02 16.70 9.10
C GLY A 92 -0.61 16.05 7.85
N GLY A 93 -1.32 14.93 8.08
CA GLY A 93 -1.88 14.10 7.02
C GLY A 93 -2.93 14.81 6.18
N ARG A 94 -3.75 15.70 6.77
CA ARG A 94 -4.78 16.45 6.04
C ARG A 94 -4.23 17.14 4.78
N VAL A 95 -3.12 17.87 4.93
CA VAL A 95 -2.51 18.64 3.82
C VAL A 95 -2.00 17.71 2.72
N VAL A 96 -1.26 16.67 3.11
CA VAL A 96 -0.61 15.77 2.15
C VAL A 96 -1.63 14.90 1.40
N LEU A 97 -2.59 14.32 2.12
CA LEU A 97 -3.64 13.50 1.52
C LEU A 97 -4.55 14.33 0.60
N SER A 98 -4.87 15.58 0.98
CA SER A 98 -5.65 16.48 0.12
C SER A 98 -4.87 16.87 -1.14
N ALA A 99 -3.58 17.18 -1.01
CA ALA A 99 -2.72 17.42 -2.17
C ALA A 99 -2.65 16.19 -3.08
N GLY A 100 -2.58 14.99 -2.49
CA GLY A 100 -2.64 13.71 -3.21
C GLY A 100 -3.94 13.54 -4.00
N SER A 101 -5.09 13.92 -3.42
CA SER A 101 -6.38 13.88 -4.13
C SER A 101 -6.45 14.87 -5.28
N VAL A 102 -5.92 16.09 -5.12
CA VAL A 102 -5.83 17.07 -6.20
C VAL A 102 -4.93 16.56 -7.33
N LEU A 103 -3.75 16.04 -6.99
CA LEU A 103 -2.86 15.42 -7.97
C LEU A 103 -3.50 14.21 -8.65
N GLY A 104 -4.27 13.40 -7.91
CA GLY A 104 -5.01 12.26 -8.45
C GLY A 104 -6.09 12.71 -9.46
N ALA A 105 -6.87 13.71 -9.10
CA ALA A 105 -7.85 14.31 -10.02
C ALA A 105 -7.18 14.87 -11.28
N LEU A 106 -6.09 15.61 -11.11
CA LEU A 106 -5.33 16.17 -12.24
C LEU A 106 -4.73 15.06 -13.13
N ALA A 107 -4.14 14.03 -12.54
CA ALA A 107 -3.58 12.90 -13.29
C ALA A 107 -4.64 12.20 -14.14
N MET A 108 -5.79 11.91 -13.54
CA MET A 108 -6.91 11.26 -14.24
C MET A 108 -7.49 12.18 -15.34
N ALA A 109 -7.57 13.48 -15.11
CA ALA A 109 -8.00 14.46 -16.13
C ALA A 109 -7.00 14.54 -17.31
N ILE A 110 -5.69 14.54 -17.03
CA ILE A 110 -4.65 14.49 -18.07
C ILE A 110 -4.77 13.20 -18.89
N LEU A 111 -4.95 12.04 -18.24
CA LEU A 111 -5.14 10.76 -18.92
C LEU A 111 -6.42 10.76 -19.76
N ALA A 112 -7.53 11.30 -19.26
CA ALA A 112 -8.79 11.44 -20.00
C ALA A 112 -8.62 12.26 -21.28
N ALA A 113 -7.85 13.34 -21.19
CA ALA A 113 -7.59 14.24 -22.31
C ALA A 113 -6.44 13.82 -23.22
N ALA A 114 -5.74 12.69 -22.94
CA ALA A 114 -4.51 12.32 -23.63
C ALA A 114 -4.71 12.03 -25.13
N PRO A 115 -4.21 12.88 -26.04
CA PRO A 115 -4.31 12.67 -27.48
C PRO A 115 -3.14 11.83 -28.04
N ASN A 116 -2.08 11.65 -27.26
CA ASN A 116 -0.85 10.99 -27.66
C ASN A 116 -0.05 10.41 -26.50
N ALA A 117 1.03 9.71 -26.81
CA ALA A 117 1.92 9.07 -25.86
C ALA A 117 2.53 10.04 -24.84
N ALA A 118 2.92 11.24 -25.23
CA ALA A 118 3.60 12.19 -24.35
C ALA A 118 2.66 12.69 -23.23
N VAL A 119 1.42 13.03 -23.56
CA VAL A 119 0.42 13.44 -22.57
C VAL A 119 0.03 12.27 -21.67
N MET A 120 -0.07 11.05 -22.23
CA MET A 120 -0.32 9.85 -21.43
C MET A 120 0.81 9.62 -20.39
N VAL A 121 2.08 9.74 -20.78
CA VAL A 121 3.21 9.64 -19.86
C VAL A 121 3.16 10.73 -18.80
N ALA A 122 2.86 11.99 -19.18
CA ALA A 122 2.69 13.08 -18.23
C ALA A 122 1.59 12.76 -17.19
N GLY A 123 0.47 12.19 -17.62
CA GLY A 123 -0.61 11.75 -16.71
C GLY A 123 -0.12 10.71 -15.70
N TRP A 124 0.67 9.71 -16.13
CA TRP A 124 1.23 8.70 -15.22
C TRP A 124 2.31 9.26 -14.30
N LEU A 125 3.11 10.24 -14.73
CA LEU A 125 4.06 10.94 -13.84
C LEU A 125 3.33 11.64 -12.70
N VAL A 126 2.24 12.38 -13.02
CA VAL A 126 1.41 13.05 -12.01
C VAL A 126 0.69 12.01 -11.13
N ALA A 127 0.20 10.91 -11.70
CA ALA A 127 -0.39 9.80 -10.94
C ALA A 127 0.61 9.21 -9.95
N GLY A 128 1.89 9.09 -10.32
CA GLY A 128 2.95 8.65 -9.42
C GLY A 128 3.12 9.57 -8.21
N ALA A 129 3.08 10.89 -8.43
CA ALA A 129 3.11 11.88 -7.33
C ALA A 129 1.86 11.78 -6.44
N ALA A 130 0.68 11.59 -7.04
CA ALA A 130 -0.56 11.35 -6.32
C ALA A 130 -0.48 10.08 -5.45
N MET A 131 -0.01 8.96 -6.01
CA MET A 131 0.16 7.71 -5.27
C MET A 131 1.07 7.87 -4.05
N ALA A 132 2.19 8.61 -4.18
CA ALA A 132 3.09 8.89 -3.07
C ALA A 132 2.41 9.68 -1.94
N ALA A 133 1.43 10.53 -2.28
CA ALA A 133 0.81 11.45 -1.35
C ALA A 133 -0.52 10.93 -0.74
N CYS A 134 -1.22 9.96 -1.35
CA CYS A 134 -2.55 9.55 -0.89
C CYS A 134 -2.78 8.05 -0.68
N LEU A 135 -1.81 7.17 -1.03
CA LEU A 135 -1.97 5.74 -0.77
C LEU A 135 -1.62 5.39 0.70
N TYR A 136 -1.33 4.12 0.98
CA TYR A 136 -1.22 3.61 2.35
C TYR A 136 -0.18 4.33 3.22
N ASP A 137 1.02 4.62 2.72
CA ASP A 137 2.10 5.10 3.58
C ASP A 137 1.78 6.46 4.23
N PRO A 138 1.32 7.50 3.51
CA PRO A 138 0.86 8.74 4.15
C PRO A 138 -0.40 8.55 5.01
N ALA A 139 -1.29 7.61 4.66
CA ALA A 139 -2.45 7.31 5.48
C ALA A 139 -2.05 6.63 6.82
N PHE A 140 -1.09 5.69 6.80
CA PHE A 140 -0.54 5.09 8.02
C PHE A 140 0.17 6.12 8.90
N ALA A 141 0.97 7.00 8.30
CA ALA A 141 1.60 8.10 9.01
C ALA A 141 0.56 9.04 9.65
N THR A 142 -0.54 9.32 8.93
CA THR A 142 -1.66 10.10 9.48
C THR A 142 -2.32 9.39 10.65
N LEU A 143 -2.59 8.10 10.55
CA LEU A 143 -3.15 7.30 11.65
C LEU A 143 -2.21 7.27 12.87
N SER A 144 -0.89 7.26 12.68
CA SER A 144 0.05 7.28 13.80
C SER A 144 -0.04 8.56 14.63
N GLN A 145 -0.44 9.67 14.02
CA GLN A 145 -0.62 10.96 14.69
C GLN A 145 -1.93 11.05 15.50
N HIS A 146 -2.94 10.24 15.18
CA HIS A 146 -4.29 10.39 15.72
C HIS A 146 -4.85 9.16 16.42
N ALA A 147 -4.32 7.96 16.16
CA ALA A 147 -4.92 6.72 16.65
C ALA A 147 -4.40 6.25 18.03
N GLY A 148 -3.36 6.86 18.59
CA GLY A 148 -2.80 6.49 19.87
C GLY A 148 -2.55 4.97 19.96
N GLU A 149 -2.99 4.34 21.06
CA GLU A 149 -2.85 2.89 21.27
C GLU A 149 -3.59 2.03 20.22
N ARG A 150 -4.59 2.60 19.55
CA ARG A 150 -5.36 1.92 18.49
C ARG A 150 -4.66 1.93 17.14
N TYR A 151 -3.42 2.43 17.04
CA TYR A 151 -2.72 2.57 15.76
C TYR A 151 -2.69 1.27 14.95
N ARG A 152 -2.27 0.16 15.55
CA ARG A 152 -2.20 -1.14 14.88
C ARG A 152 -3.56 -1.59 14.36
N TRP A 153 -4.59 -1.52 15.21
CA TRP A 153 -5.96 -1.83 14.80
C TRP A 153 -6.40 -0.95 13.62
N SER A 154 -6.08 0.34 13.69
CA SER A 154 -6.42 1.30 12.63
C SER A 154 -5.74 0.98 11.30
N VAL A 155 -4.47 0.59 11.33
CA VAL A 155 -3.72 0.16 10.13
C VAL A 155 -4.38 -1.10 9.53
N THR A 156 -4.66 -2.11 10.33
CA THR A 156 -5.30 -3.34 9.85
C THR A 156 -6.69 -3.07 9.30
N ALA A 157 -7.52 -2.29 10.02
CA ALA A 157 -8.84 -1.90 9.56
C ALA A 157 -8.77 -1.10 8.24
N LEU A 158 -7.84 -0.14 8.11
CA LEU A 158 -7.64 0.60 6.87
C LEU A 158 -7.24 -0.31 5.70
N THR A 159 -6.37 -1.29 5.95
CA THR A 159 -5.97 -2.24 4.90
C THR A 159 -7.08 -3.20 4.51
N LEU A 160 -8.03 -3.49 5.41
CA LEU A 160 -9.24 -4.23 5.05
C LEU A 160 -10.10 -3.43 4.06
N TRP A 161 -10.35 -2.14 4.31
CA TRP A 161 -11.05 -1.26 3.36
C TRP A 161 -10.35 -1.26 1.99
N GLY A 162 -9.06 -0.97 1.95
CA GLY A 162 -8.32 -0.91 0.69
C GLY A 162 -8.19 -2.27 -0.02
N GLY A 163 -8.38 -3.38 0.71
CA GLY A 163 -8.45 -4.71 0.13
C GLY A 163 -9.65 -4.91 -0.82
N PHE A 164 -10.72 -4.15 -0.62
CA PHE A 164 -11.87 -4.15 -1.52
C PHE A 164 -11.68 -3.32 -2.79
N ALA A 165 -10.59 -2.55 -2.91
CA ALA A 165 -10.39 -1.66 -4.04
C ALA A 165 -10.40 -2.40 -5.40
N SER A 166 -9.68 -3.51 -5.53
CA SER A 166 -9.67 -4.30 -6.76
C SER A 166 -11.03 -4.93 -7.05
N THR A 167 -11.67 -5.47 -6.01
CA THR A 167 -13.00 -6.10 -6.12
C THR A 167 -14.08 -5.12 -6.59
N ALA A 168 -14.00 -3.86 -6.15
CA ALA A 168 -14.94 -2.82 -6.55
C ALA A 168 -14.58 -2.20 -7.91
N PHE A 169 -13.29 -1.90 -8.14
CA PHE A 169 -12.89 -1.09 -9.28
C PHE A 169 -12.61 -1.88 -10.56
N TRP A 170 -12.31 -3.16 -10.52
CA TRP A 170 -12.22 -3.94 -11.76
C TRP A 170 -13.57 -4.04 -12.48
N PRO A 171 -14.69 -4.48 -11.84
CA PRO A 171 -16.00 -4.47 -12.48
C PRO A 171 -16.44 -3.05 -12.84
N LEU A 172 -16.26 -2.07 -11.95
CA LEU A 172 -16.62 -0.67 -12.21
C LEU A 172 -15.87 -0.12 -13.43
N SER A 173 -14.56 -0.36 -13.53
CA SER A 173 -13.75 0.06 -14.67
C SER A 173 -14.24 -0.57 -15.97
N GLN A 174 -14.59 -1.85 -15.93
CA GLN A 174 -15.12 -2.58 -17.10
C GLN A 174 -16.45 -1.99 -17.54
N LEU A 175 -17.40 -1.83 -16.62
CA LEU A 175 -18.72 -1.25 -16.90
C LEU A 175 -18.61 0.17 -17.47
N LEU A 176 -17.79 1.03 -16.88
CA LEU A 176 -17.60 2.40 -17.36
C LEU A 176 -16.91 2.43 -18.72
N MET A 177 -15.92 1.55 -18.94
CA MET A 177 -15.22 1.44 -20.21
C MET A 177 -16.15 0.98 -21.33
N GLU A 178 -17.01 0.02 -21.07
CA GLU A 178 -17.99 -0.48 -22.05
C GLU A 178 -19.06 0.56 -22.38
N ALA A 179 -19.53 1.31 -21.36
CA ALA A 179 -20.59 2.29 -21.53
C ALA A 179 -20.10 3.61 -22.16
N PHE A 180 -18.92 4.10 -21.80
CA PHE A 180 -18.46 5.46 -22.10
C PHE A 180 -17.06 5.54 -22.72
N GLY A 181 -16.35 4.43 -22.81
CA GLY A 181 -14.97 4.37 -23.26
C GLY A 181 -13.96 4.80 -22.19
N TRP A 182 -12.67 4.57 -22.47
CA TRP A 182 -11.60 4.76 -21.50
C TRP A 182 -11.37 6.22 -21.09
N ARG A 183 -11.57 7.19 -22.03
CA ARG A 183 -11.39 8.63 -21.71
C ARG A 183 -12.43 9.12 -20.72
N ALA A 184 -13.69 8.82 -20.96
CA ALA A 184 -14.76 9.20 -20.03
C ALA A 184 -14.62 8.47 -18.68
N THR A 185 -14.13 7.23 -18.66
CA THR A 185 -13.82 6.52 -17.43
C THR A 185 -12.77 7.25 -16.61
N PHE A 186 -11.68 7.71 -17.23
CA PHE A 186 -10.68 8.52 -16.52
C PHE A 186 -11.23 9.89 -16.08
N ALA A 187 -12.12 10.53 -16.86
CA ALA A 187 -12.79 11.78 -16.44
C ALA A 187 -13.67 11.54 -15.20
N ILE A 188 -14.42 10.44 -15.15
CA ILE A 188 -15.18 10.03 -13.96
C ILE A 188 -14.23 9.82 -12.76
N TYR A 189 -13.09 9.20 -12.97
CA TYR A 189 -12.10 8.99 -11.92
C TYR A 189 -11.46 10.29 -11.43
N ALA A 190 -11.27 11.27 -12.32
CA ALA A 190 -10.88 12.62 -11.93
C ALA A 190 -11.94 13.25 -11.01
N ALA A 191 -13.21 13.15 -11.39
CA ALA A 191 -14.32 13.64 -10.57
C ALA A 191 -14.40 12.92 -9.21
N MET A 192 -14.22 11.60 -9.16
CA MET A 192 -14.20 10.85 -7.88
C MET A 192 -13.06 11.31 -6.95
N ASN A 193 -11.86 11.56 -7.46
CA ASN A 193 -10.76 12.08 -6.65
C ASN A 193 -11.04 13.52 -6.17
N ALA A 194 -11.62 14.38 -7.03
CA ALA A 194 -11.93 15.77 -6.68
C ALA A 194 -13.14 15.91 -5.76
N LEU A 195 -14.22 15.17 -6.01
CA LEU A 195 -15.51 15.38 -5.35
C LEU A 195 -15.77 14.41 -4.17
N LEU A 196 -15.02 13.32 -4.07
CA LEU A 196 -15.15 12.38 -2.97
C LEU A 196 -13.88 12.33 -2.12
N CYS A 197 -12.71 12.00 -2.70
CA CYS A 197 -11.48 11.87 -1.91
C CYS A 197 -11.03 13.21 -1.31
N LEU A 198 -11.03 14.29 -2.08
CA LEU A 198 -10.59 15.60 -1.61
C LEU A 198 -11.45 16.12 -0.45
N PRO A 199 -12.81 16.16 -0.50
CA PRO A 199 -13.62 16.52 0.64
C PRO A 199 -13.41 15.62 1.87
N ILE A 200 -13.29 14.30 1.69
CA ILE A 200 -12.98 13.38 2.79
C ILE A 200 -11.68 13.82 3.47
N HIS A 201 -10.61 14.05 2.71
CA HIS A 201 -9.32 14.43 3.26
C HIS A 201 -9.33 15.83 3.89
N LEU A 202 -10.05 16.79 3.31
CA LEU A 202 -10.14 18.16 3.82
C LEU A 202 -10.99 18.27 5.08
N LEU A 203 -12.10 17.52 5.16
CA LEU A 203 -13.11 17.73 6.19
C LEU A 203 -12.98 16.71 7.33
N LEU A 204 -12.66 15.44 7.02
CA LEU A 204 -12.71 14.34 7.98
C LEU A 204 -11.33 13.96 8.54
N VAL A 205 -10.23 14.32 7.86
CA VAL A 205 -8.90 14.12 8.43
C VAL A 205 -8.63 15.25 9.43
N PRO A 206 -8.33 14.95 10.71
CA PRO A 206 -8.06 15.98 11.71
C PRO A 206 -6.82 16.81 11.31
N ARG A 207 -6.80 18.07 11.77
CA ARG A 207 -5.58 18.89 11.70
C ARG A 207 -4.54 18.30 12.65
N ARG A 208 -3.27 18.52 12.36
CA ARG A 208 -2.20 18.12 13.29
C ARG A 208 -2.49 18.70 14.68
N PRO A 209 -2.38 17.91 15.77
CA PRO A 209 -2.53 18.44 17.13
C PRO A 209 -1.54 19.60 17.35
N ARG A 210 -2.07 20.74 17.86
CA ARG A 210 -1.27 21.91 18.25
C ARG A 210 -0.71 21.68 19.65
N GLY A 211 0.42 21.06 19.84
CA GLY A 211 0.92 20.83 21.19
C GLY A 211 2.24 20.11 21.33
N GLY A 212 2.72 19.45 20.29
CA GLY A 212 4.13 19.10 20.23
C GLY A 212 4.84 20.28 19.60
N GLU A 213 5.88 20.80 20.22
CA GLU A 213 6.80 21.72 19.54
C GLU A 213 7.08 21.14 18.17
N ALA A 214 6.56 21.83 17.16
CA ALA A 214 6.89 21.51 15.80
C ALA A 214 8.35 21.87 15.62
N ALA A 215 9.23 20.98 15.98
CA ALA A 215 10.51 20.94 15.32
C ALA A 215 10.14 20.78 13.82
N VAL A 216 10.05 21.93 13.14
CA VAL A 216 10.16 21.94 11.68
C VAL A 216 11.44 21.14 11.44
N PRO A 217 11.37 19.94 10.85
CA PRO A 217 12.60 19.20 10.62
C PRO A 217 13.46 20.15 9.78
N ARG A 218 14.54 20.65 10.35
CA ARG A 218 15.56 21.33 9.57
C ARG A 218 15.88 20.36 8.45
N GLU A 219 16.06 20.84 7.23
CA GLU A 219 16.22 20.02 6.01
C GLU A 219 17.27 18.88 6.13
N ARG A 220 17.92 18.75 7.26
CA ARG A 220 18.95 17.76 7.60
C ARG A 220 18.72 16.99 8.91
N GLU A 221 17.59 17.14 9.62
CA GLU A 221 17.37 16.27 10.76
C GLU A 221 17.18 14.84 10.26
N GLU A 222 18.24 14.09 10.42
CA GLU A 222 18.30 12.66 10.13
C GLU A 222 17.17 11.98 10.90
N ILE A 223 16.36 11.20 10.20
CA ILE A 223 15.39 10.30 10.81
C ILE A 223 16.15 9.56 11.93
N PRO A 224 15.74 9.63 13.21
CA PRO A 224 16.51 8.99 14.30
C PRO A 224 16.79 7.51 13.99
N ALA A 225 15.84 6.84 13.34
CA ALA A 225 15.99 5.48 12.85
C ALA A 225 17.10 5.28 11.79
N ARG A 226 17.60 6.34 11.11
CA ARG A 226 18.67 6.18 10.10
C ARG A 226 19.99 5.74 10.68
N ARG A 227 20.25 6.03 11.95
CA ARG A 227 21.45 5.58 12.67
C ARG A 227 21.33 4.15 13.16
N ASP A 228 20.11 3.59 13.18
CA ASP A 228 19.88 2.23 13.63
C ASP A 228 20.25 1.24 12.51
N PRO A 229 21.21 0.34 12.75
CA PRO A 229 21.64 -0.65 11.76
C PRO A 229 20.53 -1.61 11.33
N ARG A 230 19.44 -1.72 12.11
CA ARG A 230 18.27 -2.54 11.78
C ARG A 230 17.49 -2.00 10.59
N LEU A 231 17.57 -0.67 10.33
CA LEU A 231 16.84 -0.04 9.23
C LEU A 231 17.19 -0.64 7.87
N LYS A 232 18.46 -0.90 7.59
CA LYS A 232 18.87 -1.52 6.31
C LYS A 232 18.31 -2.91 6.13
N TRP A 233 18.21 -3.68 7.23
CA TRP A 233 17.71 -5.05 7.18
C TRP A 233 16.19 -5.11 7.00
N ILE A 234 15.41 -4.28 7.73
CA ILE A 234 13.96 -4.22 7.54
C ILE A 234 13.61 -3.69 6.14
N ASN A 235 14.38 -2.72 5.64
CA ASN A 235 14.20 -2.18 4.29
C ASN A 235 14.44 -3.25 3.22
N ALA A 236 15.55 -3.98 3.31
CA ALA A 236 15.85 -5.08 2.40
C ALA A 236 14.77 -6.16 2.45
N ALA A 237 14.36 -6.57 3.65
CA ALA A 237 13.33 -7.58 3.85
C ALA A 237 12.00 -7.19 3.17
N LEU A 238 11.50 -5.98 3.46
CA LEU A 238 10.22 -5.50 2.93
C LEU A 238 10.27 -5.25 1.41
N ALA A 239 11.39 -4.73 0.90
CA ALA A 239 11.57 -4.50 -0.54
C ALA A 239 11.60 -5.83 -1.31
N ILE A 240 12.40 -6.81 -0.85
CA ILE A 240 12.50 -8.12 -1.50
C ILE A 240 11.17 -8.87 -1.41
N ALA A 241 10.49 -8.85 -0.27
CA ALA A 241 9.17 -9.47 -0.15
C ALA A 241 8.16 -8.82 -1.11
N THR A 242 8.18 -7.48 -1.23
CA THR A 242 7.32 -6.75 -2.18
C THR A 242 7.65 -7.13 -3.63
N PHE A 243 8.93 -7.33 -3.96
CA PHE A 243 9.35 -7.82 -5.27
C PHE A 243 8.77 -9.21 -5.56
N ILE A 244 8.95 -10.16 -4.64
CA ILE A 244 8.48 -11.55 -4.80
C ILE A 244 6.95 -11.57 -4.97
N PHE A 245 6.21 -10.89 -4.09
CA PHE A 245 4.76 -10.79 -4.22
C PHE A 245 4.35 -10.10 -5.52
N GLY A 246 5.10 -9.10 -5.98
CA GLY A 246 4.87 -8.41 -7.24
C GLY A 246 5.07 -9.30 -8.46
N VAL A 247 6.14 -10.11 -8.49
CA VAL A 247 6.38 -11.11 -9.54
C VAL A 247 5.21 -12.08 -9.64
N VAL A 248 4.86 -12.70 -8.51
CA VAL A 248 3.79 -13.72 -8.48
C VAL A 248 2.43 -13.09 -8.84
N ALA A 249 2.12 -11.88 -8.36
CA ALA A 249 0.86 -11.21 -8.67
C ALA A 249 0.65 -11.01 -10.18
N VAL A 250 1.68 -10.54 -10.88
CA VAL A 250 1.59 -10.24 -12.31
C VAL A 250 1.60 -11.50 -13.18
N HIS A 251 2.39 -12.49 -12.79
CA HIS A 251 2.58 -13.71 -13.57
C HIS A 251 1.78 -14.91 -13.05
N MET A 252 0.85 -14.72 -12.12
CA MET A 252 0.09 -15.78 -11.44
C MET A 252 -0.53 -16.77 -12.44
N ILE A 253 -1.30 -16.27 -13.40
CA ILE A 253 -1.98 -17.11 -14.38
C ILE A 253 -0.95 -17.89 -15.20
N GLY A 254 0.08 -17.22 -15.75
CA GLY A 254 1.15 -17.87 -16.50
C GLY A 254 1.93 -18.90 -15.69
N LEU A 255 2.17 -18.67 -14.41
CA LEU A 255 2.83 -19.61 -13.50
C LEU A 255 1.97 -20.87 -13.28
N LEU A 256 0.66 -20.71 -13.12
CA LEU A 256 -0.27 -21.81 -12.91
C LEU A 256 -0.52 -22.61 -14.20
N THR A 257 -0.66 -21.93 -15.35
CA THR A 257 -0.82 -22.64 -16.64
C THR A 257 0.46 -23.40 -17.02
N ALA A 258 1.63 -22.82 -16.79
CA ALA A 258 2.91 -23.53 -16.96
C ALA A 258 3.08 -24.69 -15.96
N ALA A 259 2.27 -24.73 -14.90
CA ALA A 259 2.20 -25.85 -13.94
C ALA A 259 1.16 -26.92 -14.33
N GLY A 260 0.54 -26.81 -15.51
CA GLY A 260 -0.41 -27.79 -16.04
C GLY A 260 -1.88 -27.51 -15.72
N LEU A 261 -2.22 -26.33 -15.19
CA LEU A 261 -3.63 -25.92 -15.07
C LEU A 261 -4.15 -25.38 -16.42
N THR A 262 -5.42 -25.58 -16.68
CA THR A 262 -6.09 -24.85 -17.77
C THR A 262 -6.19 -23.36 -17.42
N GLU A 263 -6.33 -22.50 -18.42
CA GLU A 263 -6.46 -21.06 -18.21
C GLU A 263 -7.65 -20.73 -17.30
N ALA A 264 -8.80 -21.39 -17.52
CA ALA A 264 -9.99 -21.22 -16.66
C ALA A 264 -9.72 -21.60 -15.19
N GLN A 265 -9.01 -22.71 -14.94
CA GLN A 265 -8.63 -23.14 -13.60
C GLN A 265 -7.65 -22.14 -12.96
N ALA A 266 -6.66 -21.67 -13.72
CA ALA A 266 -5.69 -20.69 -13.24
C ALA A 266 -6.37 -19.35 -12.86
N VAL A 267 -7.30 -18.86 -13.67
CA VAL A 267 -8.09 -17.67 -13.39
C VAL A 267 -8.96 -17.89 -12.15
N ALA A 268 -9.74 -18.97 -12.09
CA ALA A 268 -10.62 -19.28 -10.94
C ALA A 268 -9.82 -19.35 -9.63
N LEU A 269 -8.66 -20.00 -9.65
CA LEU A 269 -7.80 -20.12 -8.48
C LEU A 269 -7.19 -18.76 -8.07
N SER A 270 -6.80 -17.94 -9.04
CA SER A 270 -6.26 -16.59 -8.79
C SER A 270 -7.28 -15.66 -8.13
N MET A 271 -8.58 -15.86 -8.38
CA MET A 271 -9.64 -15.08 -7.73
C MET A 271 -9.70 -15.29 -6.21
N LEU A 272 -9.17 -16.40 -5.69
CA LEU A 272 -9.09 -16.64 -4.23
C LEU A 272 -8.03 -15.78 -3.53
N VAL A 273 -7.09 -15.18 -4.25
CA VAL A 273 -6.02 -14.36 -3.66
C VAL A 273 -6.59 -13.20 -2.85
N GLY A 274 -7.58 -12.48 -3.39
CA GLY A 274 -8.23 -11.36 -2.69
C GLY A 274 -8.88 -11.78 -1.36
N PRO A 275 -9.82 -12.74 -1.37
CA PRO A 275 -10.39 -13.30 -0.15
C PRO A 275 -9.35 -13.78 0.87
N MET A 276 -8.28 -14.44 0.44
CA MET A 276 -7.22 -14.91 1.33
C MET A 276 -6.38 -13.76 1.94
N GLN A 277 -6.16 -12.68 1.20
CA GLN A 277 -5.56 -11.46 1.76
C GLN A 277 -6.43 -10.87 2.87
N VAL A 278 -7.75 -10.82 2.66
CA VAL A 278 -8.70 -10.34 3.66
C VAL A 278 -8.72 -11.28 4.87
N ALA A 279 -8.79 -12.59 4.64
CA ALA A 279 -8.77 -13.59 5.71
C ALA A 279 -7.52 -13.45 6.60
N GLY A 280 -6.33 -13.33 6.00
CA GLY A 280 -5.10 -13.10 6.74
C GLY A 280 -5.14 -11.85 7.63
N ARG A 281 -5.69 -10.74 7.12
CA ARG A 281 -5.85 -9.49 7.90
C ARG A 281 -6.90 -9.60 9.01
N VAL A 282 -8.00 -10.30 8.76
CA VAL A 282 -9.04 -10.55 9.78
C VAL A 282 -8.48 -11.38 10.93
N VAL A 283 -7.74 -12.45 10.60
CA VAL A 283 -7.05 -13.27 11.61
C VAL A 283 -6.04 -12.42 12.39
N GLU A 284 -5.22 -11.61 11.69
CA GLU A 284 -4.28 -10.68 12.35
C GLU A 284 -5.02 -9.73 13.30
N MET A 285 -6.12 -9.12 12.87
CA MET A 285 -6.91 -8.21 13.70
C MET A 285 -7.46 -8.90 14.95
N ALA A 286 -7.93 -10.13 14.85
CA ALA A 286 -8.46 -10.90 15.96
C ALA A 286 -7.38 -11.20 17.03
N PHE A 287 -6.14 -11.41 16.60
CA PHE A 287 -5.01 -11.73 17.48
C PHE A 287 -4.10 -10.52 17.78
N ALA A 288 -4.39 -9.33 17.23
CA ALA A 288 -3.54 -8.13 17.34
C ALA A 288 -3.21 -7.71 18.79
N ARG A 289 -4.09 -8.01 19.74
CA ARG A 289 -3.87 -7.72 21.17
C ARG A 289 -2.94 -8.70 21.88
N ARG A 290 -2.72 -9.90 21.30
CA ARG A 290 -1.97 -11.01 21.93
C ARG A 290 -0.61 -11.25 21.28
N VAL A 291 -0.40 -10.76 20.07
CA VAL A 291 0.78 -11.05 19.24
C VAL A 291 1.41 -9.74 18.80
N HIS A 292 2.72 -9.59 18.94
CA HIS A 292 3.46 -8.42 18.46
C HIS A 292 3.41 -8.30 16.92
N ALA A 293 3.39 -7.07 16.38
CA ALA A 293 3.39 -6.84 14.94
C ALA A 293 4.62 -7.46 14.25
N VAL A 294 5.74 -7.44 14.94
CA VAL A 294 6.97 -8.10 14.52
C VAL A 294 6.81 -9.61 14.33
N ALA A 295 6.07 -10.28 15.23
CA ALA A 295 5.81 -11.72 15.11
C ALA A 295 4.88 -12.03 13.91
N VAL A 296 3.92 -11.16 13.62
CA VAL A 296 3.09 -11.25 12.40
C VAL A 296 3.96 -11.16 11.13
N GLY A 297 5.01 -10.35 11.17
CA GLY A 297 5.99 -10.30 10.09
C GLY A 297 6.64 -11.65 9.83
N TYR A 298 7.09 -12.36 10.86
CA TYR A 298 7.62 -13.72 10.68
C TYR A 298 6.63 -14.65 9.99
N VAL A 299 5.36 -14.62 10.42
CA VAL A 299 4.31 -15.42 9.78
C VAL A 299 4.16 -15.06 8.30
N SER A 300 4.18 -13.76 7.97
CA SER A 300 4.12 -13.31 6.57
C SER A 300 5.29 -13.83 5.73
N PHE A 301 6.51 -13.77 6.25
CA PHE A 301 7.71 -14.26 5.54
C PHE A 301 7.73 -15.79 5.42
N VAL A 302 7.29 -16.52 6.44
CA VAL A 302 7.14 -17.99 6.38
C VAL A 302 6.09 -18.38 5.35
N LEU A 303 4.93 -17.71 5.32
CA LEU A 303 3.90 -17.95 4.32
C LEU A 303 4.38 -17.62 2.90
N MET A 304 5.21 -16.60 2.73
CA MET A 304 5.85 -16.28 1.45
C MET A 304 6.75 -17.43 0.97
N LEU A 305 7.61 -17.95 1.84
CA LEU A 305 8.48 -19.08 1.51
C LEU A 305 7.68 -20.34 1.23
N ALA A 306 6.66 -20.63 2.06
CA ALA A 306 5.75 -21.76 1.86
C ALA A 306 5.02 -21.66 0.51
N ALA A 307 4.52 -20.47 0.16
CA ALA A 307 3.89 -20.24 -1.12
C ALA A 307 4.83 -20.52 -2.31
N LEU A 308 6.08 -20.06 -2.25
CA LEU A 308 7.07 -20.31 -3.30
C LEU A 308 7.43 -21.81 -3.39
N ALA A 309 7.58 -22.48 -2.26
CA ALA A 309 7.85 -23.92 -2.21
C ALA A 309 6.66 -24.73 -2.79
N LEU A 310 5.43 -24.37 -2.39
CA LEU A 310 4.22 -24.97 -2.94
C LEU A 310 4.11 -24.72 -4.45
N LEU A 311 4.40 -23.48 -4.93
CA LEU A 311 4.38 -23.16 -6.35
C LEU A 311 5.36 -24.02 -7.17
N ALA A 312 6.53 -24.33 -6.61
CA ALA A 312 7.47 -25.26 -7.24
C ALA A 312 6.90 -26.68 -7.38
N GLY A 313 6.07 -27.10 -6.43
CA GLY A 313 5.41 -28.42 -6.41
C GLY A 313 4.05 -28.49 -7.10
N VAL A 314 3.57 -27.41 -7.73
CA VAL A 314 2.28 -27.44 -8.45
C VAL A 314 2.44 -28.21 -9.76
N HIS A 315 1.62 -29.25 -9.91
CA HIS A 315 1.48 -30.06 -11.12
C HIS A 315 -0.02 -30.28 -11.40
N GLY A 316 -0.63 -29.36 -12.13
CA GLY A 316 -2.06 -29.36 -12.39
C GLY A 316 -2.94 -28.89 -11.21
N MET A 317 -4.25 -28.99 -11.39
CA MET A 317 -5.23 -28.57 -10.36
C MET A 317 -5.30 -29.61 -9.24
N GLY A 318 -5.02 -29.18 -8.00
CA GLY A 318 -5.05 -30.04 -6.83
C GLY A 318 -4.84 -29.26 -5.54
N LEU A 319 -4.75 -29.98 -4.43
CA LEU A 319 -4.60 -29.40 -3.08
C LEU A 319 -3.36 -28.48 -2.98
N VAL A 320 -2.26 -28.85 -3.64
CA VAL A 320 -1.00 -28.06 -3.62
C VAL A 320 -1.22 -26.69 -4.28
N ALA A 321 -1.96 -26.63 -5.38
CA ALA A 321 -2.28 -25.38 -6.06
C ALA A 321 -3.18 -24.47 -5.19
N VAL A 322 -4.17 -25.04 -4.52
CA VAL A 322 -5.03 -24.31 -3.57
C VAL A 322 -4.20 -23.81 -2.38
N ALA A 323 -3.38 -24.70 -1.78
CA ALA A 323 -2.53 -24.33 -0.64
C ALA A 323 -1.52 -23.21 -1.00
N PHE A 324 -0.98 -23.23 -2.22
CA PHE A 324 -0.16 -22.13 -2.76
C PHE A 324 -0.89 -20.80 -2.71
N VAL A 325 -2.10 -20.72 -3.27
CA VAL A 325 -2.87 -19.48 -3.35
C VAL A 325 -3.28 -18.98 -1.97
N VAL A 326 -3.65 -19.90 -1.06
CA VAL A 326 -3.96 -19.57 0.34
C VAL A 326 -2.75 -18.97 1.04
N ALA A 327 -1.60 -19.66 0.98
CA ALA A 327 -0.36 -19.17 1.59
C ALA A 327 0.10 -17.82 1.01
N TYR A 328 0.05 -17.69 -0.33
CA TYR A 328 0.37 -16.46 -1.03
C TYR A 328 -0.56 -15.30 -0.62
N GLY A 329 -1.88 -15.52 -0.66
CA GLY A 329 -2.87 -14.50 -0.33
C GLY A 329 -2.75 -14.05 1.12
N CYS A 330 -2.74 -14.98 2.08
CA CYS A 330 -2.58 -14.66 3.50
C CYS A 330 -1.26 -13.93 3.77
N GLY A 331 -0.14 -14.44 3.22
CA GLY A 331 1.18 -13.82 3.40
C GLY A 331 1.24 -12.40 2.88
N ASN A 332 0.71 -12.14 1.68
CA ASN A 332 0.66 -10.79 1.09
C ASN A 332 -0.27 -9.85 1.87
N GLY A 333 -1.42 -10.36 2.35
CA GLY A 333 -2.33 -9.60 3.21
C GLY A 333 -1.65 -9.14 4.50
N LEU A 334 -0.95 -10.05 5.17
CA LEU A 334 -0.19 -9.76 6.38
C LEU A 334 0.98 -8.80 6.12
N LEU A 335 1.72 -8.95 5.01
CA LEU A 335 2.83 -8.06 4.67
C LEU A 335 2.37 -6.60 4.57
N THR A 336 1.17 -6.37 4.05
CA THR A 336 0.61 -5.01 3.94
C THR A 336 0.42 -4.37 5.32
N VAL A 337 -0.05 -5.13 6.31
CA VAL A 337 -0.19 -4.67 7.71
C VAL A 337 1.20 -4.46 8.34
N VAL A 338 2.10 -5.42 8.16
CA VAL A 338 3.47 -5.40 8.71
C VAL A 338 4.26 -4.18 8.23
N ARG A 339 4.08 -3.77 6.97
CA ARG A 339 4.72 -2.55 6.43
C ARG A 339 4.35 -1.28 7.19
N GLY A 340 3.13 -1.19 7.71
CA GLY A 340 2.69 -0.04 8.51
C GLY A 340 2.99 -0.18 10.00
N THR A 341 3.00 -1.39 10.54
CA THR A 341 3.02 -1.62 11.99
C THR A 341 4.40 -2.02 12.55
N ALA A 342 5.16 -2.88 11.85
CA ALA A 342 6.46 -3.32 12.34
C ALA A 342 7.50 -2.18 12.43
N PRO A 343 7.60 -1.22 11.47
CA PRO A 343 8.48 -0.07 11.64
C PRO A 343 8.12 0.79 12.85
N ALA A 344 6.83 1.00 13.12
CA ALA A 344 6.36 1.75 14.29
C ALA A 344 6.70 1.05 15.61
N GLU A 345 6.67 -0.29 15.64
CA GLU A 345 7.06 -1.09 16.83
C GLU A 345 8.56 -1.11 17.05
N LEU A 346 9.37 -1.17 15.96
CA LEU A 346 10.83 -1.27 16.03
C LEU A 346 11.52 0.06 16.33
N PHE A 347 11.00 1.16 15.77
CA PHE A 347 11.67 2.46 15.75
C PHE A 347 10.87 3.58 16.44
N GLY A 348 9.68 3.26 16.95
CA GLY A 348 8.78 4.26 17.51
C GLY A 348 7.92 4.97 16.44
N ARG A 349 7.10 5.91 16.90
CA ARG A 349 6.16 6.64 16.04
C ARG A 349 6.61 8.06 15.71
N GLU A 350 7.66 8.54 16.35
CA GLU A 350 8.25 9.84 16.04
C GLU A 350 8.91 9.80 14.66
N GLY A 351 8.55 10.74 13.79
CA GLY A 351 9.03 10.76 12.41
C GLY A 351 8.59 9.55 11.58
N LEU A 352 7.52 8.88 11.95
CA LEU A 352 7.05 7.65 11.28
C LEU A 352 6.72 7.89 9.81
N GLY A 353 6.20 9.05 9.44
CA GLY A 353 5.93 9.40 8.05
C GLY A 353 7.20 9.38 7.20
N ALA A 354 8.26 10.02 7.66
CA ALA A 354 9.55 10.01 6.99
C ALA A 354 10.15 8.59 6.90
N LEU A 355 10.00 7.77 7.95
CA LEU A 355 10.45 6.38 7.98
C LEU A 355 9.68 5.53 6.98
N LEU A 356 8.35 5.57 6.99
CA LEU A 356 7.51 4.83 6.05
C LEU A 356 7.79 5.26 4.60
N GLY A 357 7.92 6.55 4.35
CA GLY A 357 8.31 7.07 3.04
C GLY A 357 9.66 6.57 2.56
N HIS A 358 10.65 6.46 3.47
CA HIS A 358 11.96 5.88 3.14
C HIS A 358 11.85 4.39 2.76
N LEU A 359 11.12 3.60 3.53
CA LEU A 359 10.90 2.18 3.25
C LEU A 359 10.08 1.97 1.96
N SER A 360 9.08 2.82 1.74
CA SER A 360 8.21 2.77 0.57
C SER A 360 8.94 3.05 -0.74
N ARG A 361 9.99 3.87 -0.73
CA ARG A 361 10.84 4.11 -1.89
C ARG A 361 11.31 2.79 -2.51
N PHE A 362 11.95 1.96 -1.72
CA PHE A 362 12.52 0.70 -2.19
C PHE A 362 11.46 -0.34 -2.51
N ALA A 363 10.35 -0.37 -1.74
CA ALA A 363 9.21 -1.22 -2.04
C ALA A 363 8.55 -0.84 -3.38
N SER A 364 8.45 0.45 -3.70
CA SER A 364 7.90 0.92 -4.99
C SER A 364 8.81 0.56 -6.15
N TYR A 365 10.12 0.70 -6.00
CA TYR A 365 11.08 0.26 -7.03
C TYR A 365 11.01 -1.25 -7.23
N ALA A 366 10.97 -2.02 -6.14
CA ALA A 366 10.83 -3.47 -6.20
C ALA A 366 9.55 -3.89 -6.93
N LYS A 367 8.41 -3.25 -6.62
CA LYS A 367 7.13 -3.49 -7.30
C LYS A 367 7.18 -3.13 -8.79
N ALA A 368 7.79 -2.00 -9.13
CA ALA A 368 7.90 -1.53 -10.51
C ALA A 368 8.77 -2.47 -11.38
N LEU A 369 9.86 -2.99 -10.81
CA LEU A 369 10.82 -3.84 -11.53
C LEU A 369 10.42 -5.32 -11.56
N ALA A 370 9.56 -5.77 -10.66
CA ALA A 370 9.22 -7.19 -10.49
C ALA A 370 8.76 -7.89 -11.79
N PRO A 371 7.82 -7.33 -12.59
CA PRO A 371 7.38 -7.99 -13.81
C PRO A 371 8.47 -8.11 -14.87
N ALA A 372 9.24 -7.03 -15.04
CA ALA A 372 10.32 -7.00 -16.04
C ALA A 372 11.46 -7.96 -15.67
N ALA A 373 11.85 -8.01 -14.41
CA ALA A 373 12.89 -8.91 -13.92
C ALA A 373 12.52 -10.38 -14.13
N TRP A 374 11.26 -10.75 -13.84
CA TRP A 374 10.79 -12.11 -14.09
C TRP A 374 10.80 -12.45 -15.59
N SER A 375 10.28 -11.56 -16.43
CA SER A 375 10.29 -11.75 -17.87
C SER A 375 11.71 -11.89 -18.43
N ALA A 376 12.67 -11.12 -17.90
CA ALA A 376 14.08 -11.23 -18.28
C ALA A 376 14.69 -12.58 -17.88
N LEU A 377 14.39 -13.10 -16.69
CA LEU A 377 14.83 -14.43 -16.24
C LEU A 377 14.35 -15.54 -17.18
N LEU A 378 13.11 -15.45 -17.65
CA LEU A 378 12.58 -16.43 -18.61
C LEU A 378 13.17 -16.24 -20.00
N ALA A 379 13.43 -14.99 -20.42
CA ALA A 379 14.01 -14.69 -21.74
C ALA A 379 15.43 -15.22 -21.93
N VAL A 380 16.22 -15.34 -20.87
CA VAL A 380 17.54 -15.98 -20.88
C VAL A 380 17.47 -17.52 -20.88
N GLY A 381 16.27 -18.09 -21.03
CA GLY A 381 16.07 -19.54 -21.11
C GLY A 381 16.08 -20.28 -19.78
N LEU A 382 15.95 -19.57 -18.65
CA LEU A 382 15.91 -20.21 -17.35
C LEU A 382 14.62 -21.03 -17.18
N ALA A 383 14.76 -22.32 -16.92
CA ALA A 383 13.62 -23.20 -16.68
C ALA A 383 12.77 -22.69 -15.50
N ARG A 384 11.43 -22.85 -15.58
CA ARG A 384 10.46 -22.39 -14.56
C ARG A 384 10.91 -22.77 -13.13
N HIS A 385 11.29 -24.02 -12.90
CA HIS A 385 11.70 -24.48 -11.57
C HIS A 385 12.95 -23.75 -11.07
N ALA A 386 13.91 -23.51 -11.95
CA ALA A 386 15.12 -22.76 -11.62
C ALA A 386 14.79 -21.28 -11.30
N ALA A 387 13.90 -20.65 -12.07
CA ALA A 387 13.44 -19.29 -11.80
C ALA A 387 12.69 -19.19 -10.44
N ILE A 388 11.84 -20.16 -10.10
CA ILE A 388 11.20 -20.24 -8.77
C ILE A 388 12.26 -20.48 -7.69
N GLY A 389 13.27 -21.30 -7.96
CA GLY A 389 14.41 -21.52 -7.06
C GLY A 389 15.17 -20.21 -6.75
N VAL A 390 15.37 -19.34 -7.74
CA VAL A 390 15.94 -18.00 -7.52
C VAL A 390 15.04 -17.18 -6.61
N LEU A 391 13.71 -17.15 -6.83
CA LEU A 391 12.78 -16.46 -5.93
C LEU A 391 12.83 -17.02 -4.50
N LEU A 392 12.94 -18.34 -4.35
CA LEU A 392 13.10 -18.97 -3.03
C LEU A 392 14.40 -18.52 -2.35
N ALA A 393 15.51 -18.52 -3.06
CA ALA A 393 16.82 -18.12 -2.51
C ALA A 393 16.80 -16.66 -2.02
N ILE A 394 16.27 -15.73 -2.83
CA ILE A 394 16.14 -14.34 -2.41
C ILE A 394 15.09 -14.17 -1.29
N GLY A 395 14.06 -15.02 -1.27
CA GLY A 395 13.05 -15.06 -0.21
C GLY A 395 13.64 -15.51 1.15
N VAL A 396 14.53 -16.48 1.13
CA VAL A 396 15.32 -16.87 2.32
C VAL A 396 16.18 -15.70 2.79
N GLY A 397 16.84 -15.00 1.87
CA GLY A 397 17.59 -13.77 2.15
C GLY A 397 16.72 -12.67 2.77
N ALA A 398 15.50 -12.47 2.26
CA ALA A 398 14.53 -11.53 2.83
C ALA A 398 14.11 -11.91 4.25
N THR A 399 13.83 -13.19 4.48
CA THR A 399 13.45 -13.72 5.79
C THR A 399 14.61 -13.59 6.80
N ALA A 400 15.84 -13.90 6.39
CA ALA A 400 17.03 -13.70 7.20
C ALA A 400 17.28 -12.21 7.52
N SER A 401 17.02 -11.33 6.55
CA SER A 401 17.11 -9.88 6.76
C SER A 401 16.06 -9.40 7.76
N TYR A 402 14.83 -9.88 7.64
CA TYR A 402 13.77 -9.57 8.61
C TYR A 402 14.15 -10.03 10.01
N TRP A 403 14.64 -11.25 10.15
CA TRP A 403 15.09 -11.81 11.42
C TRP A 403 16.25 -10.98 12.05
N ARG A 404 17.24 -10.55 11.24
CA ARG A 404 18.31 -9.66 11.71
C ARG A 404 17.79 -8.28 12.16
N ALA A 405 16.76 -7.76 11.49
CA ALA A 405 16.15 -6.49 11.87
C ALA A 405 15.43 -6.57 13.22
N VAL A 406 14.91 -7.73 13.57
CA VAL A 406 14.02 -7.93 14.71
C VAL A 406 14.75 -8.48 15.95
N ARG A 407 15.90 -9.13 15.77
CA ARG A 407 16.74 -9.55 16.90
C ARG A 407 17.20 -8.32 17.69
N ARG A 408 16.94 -8.37 19.01
CA ARG A 408 17.44 -7.42 20.00
C ARG A 408 18.93 -7.62 20.23
#